data_f6b8504639bcbbbfb03712874366cf71
#
_entry.id   f6b8504639bcbbbfb03712874366cf71
#
_cell.length_a   1.000
_cell.length_b   1.000
_cell.length_c   1.000
_cell.angle_alpha   90.00
_cell.angle_beta   90.00
_cell.angle_gamma   90.00
#
_symmetry.space_group_name_H-M   'P 1'
#
loop_
_entity.id
_entity.type
_entity.pdbx_description
1 polymer ?
#
loop_
_entity_poly.entity_id
_entity_poly.type
_entity_poly.pdbx_seq_one_letter_code
_entity_poly.pdbx_strand_id
1 'polypeptide(L)'
;MEADKEGMSVHVHSEGGGATHFMLGCIEDADKITGNKDQRNVLAHLHFVTDEDVRRMAETGSVPAVPPMWTPAAPGIYDQEVIYVGKELADQAYPIKSFYDAGANVVFHSDYPVSPMMNVKYSFYTAEKRSYPKEAYGGVDSPRNLKEAITREQSLRAMTINVARQWHQEHRLGSIEFGKVANMTVFDCDFLHDDIEKVGKANIVATIIDGEEVFKA
;
A
#
# COMPACT_ATOMS: atom_id res chain seq x y z
N MET A 1 -23.11 7.27 1.19
CA MET A 1 -24.36 7.46 0.41
C MET A 1 -24.34 8.68 -0.50
N GLU A 2 -24.23 9.93 0.03
CA GLU A 2 -24.25 11.11 -0.86
C GLU A 2 -23.05 11.13 -1.81
N ALA A 3 -21.83 10.89 -1.31
CA ALA A 3 -20.64 10.78 -2.16
C ALA A 3 -20.81 9.74 -3.28
N ASP A 4 -21.37 8.59 -2.95
CA ASP A 4 -21.58 7.50 -3.90
C ASP A 4 -22.62 7.86 -4.99
N LYS A 5 -23.70 8.56 -4.63
CA LYS A 5 -24.68 9.07 -5.60
C LYS A 5 -24.09 10.08 -6.57
N GLU A 6 -23.11 10.84 -6.11
CA GLU A 6 -22.39 11.84 -6.92
C GLU A 6 -21.19 11.24 -7.68
N GLY A 7 -20.99 9.91 -7.61
CA GLY A 7 -19.89 9.21 -8.27
C GLY A 7 -18.50 9.50 -7.66
N MET A 8 -18.49 9.90 -6.40
CA MET A 8 -17.23 10.21 -5.68
C MET A 8 -16.79 9.03 -4.82
N SER A 9 -15.55 8.59 -4.98
CA SER A 9 -14.91 7.68 -4.02
C SER A 9 -14.61 8.39 -2.71
N VAL A 10 -14.71 7.69 -1.60
CA VAL A 10 -14.25 8.19 -0.29
C VAL A 10 -12.89 7.60 0.05
N HIS A 11 -12.04 8.41 0.67
CA HIS A 11 -10.74 7.99 1.19
C HIS A 11 -10.75 8.21 2.70
N VAL A 12 -10.65 7.12 3.47
CA VAL A 12 -10.87 7.13 4.92
C VAL A 12 -9.63 6.67 5.65
N HIS A 13 -9.20 7.46 6.63
CA HIS A 13 -8.21 7.06 7.61
C HIS A 13 -8.80 5.94 8.50
N SER A 14 -8.18 4.76 8.53
CA SER A 14 -8.69 3.56 9.20
C SER A 14 -7.57 2.80 9.90
N GLU A 15 -7.29 3.15 11.15
CA GLU A 15 -6.19 2.55 11.90
C GLU A 15 -6.61 1.35 12.75
N GLY A 16 -7.71 1.47 13.46
CA GLY A 16 -8.23 0.39 14.30
C GLY A 16 -9.23 -0.50 13.59
N GLY A 17 -9.31 -1.78 13.98
CA GLY A 17 -10.25 -2.75 13.41
C GLY A 17 -11.71 -2.31 13.49
N GLY A 18 -12.11 -1.62 14.56
CA GLY A 18 -13.45 -1.06 14.70
C GLY A 18 -13.78 0.00 13.64
N ALA A 19 -12.82 0.85 13.26
CA ALA A 19 -12.99 1.84 12.19
C ALA A 19 -13.16 1.15 10.83
N THR A 20 -12.31 0.15 10.53
CA THR A 20 -12.42 -0.64 9.31
C THR A 20 -13.78 -1.33 9.20
N HIS A 21 -14.19 -2.05 10.25
CA HIS A 21 -15.47 -2.76 10.31
C HIS A 21 -16.66 -1.83 10.09
N PHE A 22 -16.69 -0.70 10.77
CA PHE A 22 -17.74 0.31 10.64
C PHE A 22 -17.82 0.88 9.22
N MET A 23 -16.67 1.27 8.65
CA MET A 23 -16.65 1.84 7.31
C MET A 23 -17.08 0.86 6.23
N LEU A 24 -16.67 -0.40 6.33
CA LEU A 24 -17.14 -1.45 5.42
C LEU A 24 -18.66 -1.63 5.50
N GLY A 25 -19.25 -1.58 6.70
CA GLY A 25 -20.71 -1.58 6.85
C GLY A 25 -21.38 -0.40 6.15
N CYS A 26 -20.79 0.81 6.25
CA CYS A 26 -21.31 1.98 5.53
C CYS A 26 -21.20 1.84 4.00
N ILE A 27 -20.12 1.24 3.49
CA ILE A 27 -19.92 0.99 2.06
C ILE A 27 -20.93 -0.05 1.57
N GLU A 28 -21.06 -1.18 2.27
CA GLU A 28 -22.05 -2.22 1.94
C GLU A 28 -23.49 -1.70 1.88
N ASP A 29 -23.85 -0.80 2.80
CA ASP A 29 -25.17 -0.19 2.82
C ASP A 29 -25.32 0.83 1.67
N ALA A 30 -24.29 1.57 1.32
CA ALA A 30 -24.30 2.44 0.15
C ALA A 30 -24.47 1.62 -1.14
N ASP A 31 -23.71 0.54 -1.32
CA ASP A 31 -23.78 -0.37 -2.47
C ASP A 31 -25.18 -0.96 -2.65
N LYS A 32 -25.86 -1.34 -1.55
CA LYS A 32 -27.26 -1.84 -1.60
C LYS A 32 -28.23 -0.78 -2.08
N ILE A 33 -27.99 0.48 -1.74
CA ILE A 33 -28.93 1.59 -2.06
C ILE A 33 -28.67 2.12 -3.47
N THR A 34 -27.41 2.27 -3.88
CA THR A 34 -27.05 2.89 -5.16
C THR A 34 -26.85 1.88 -6.27
N GLY A 35 -26.55 0.62 -5.93
CA GLY A 35 -26.21 -0.44 -6.88
C GLY A 35 -24.80 -0.28 -7.49
N ASN A 36 -24.03 0.74 -7.10
CA ASN A 36 -22.67 0.97 -7.60
C ASN A 36 -21.67 0.12 -6.81
N LYS A 37 -20.98 -0.80 -7.49
CA LYS A 37 -19.99 -1.70 -6.91
C LYS A 37 -18.55 -1.41 -7.37
N ASP A 38 -18.33 -0.37 -8.16
CA ASP A 38 -17.01 0.03 -8.65
C ASP A 38 -16.62 1.43 -8.17
N GLN A 39 -17.03 1.78 -6.93
CA GLN A 39 -16.70 3.08 -6.35
C GLN A 39 -15.23 3.18 -5.94
N ARG A 40 -14.58 2.03 -5.70
CA ARG A 40 -13.17 1.93 -5.31
C ARG A 40 -12.84 2.80 -4.10
N ASN A 41 -13.71 2.74 -3.08
CA ASN A 41 -13.50 3.43 -1.82
C ASN A 41 -12.20 2.98 -1.16
N VAL A 42 -11.46 3.90 -0.57
CA VAL A 42 -10.12 3.63 -0.01
C VAL A 42 -10.17 3.64 1.51
N LEU A 43 -9.65 2.61 2.14
CA LEU A 43 -9.35 2.60 3.57
C LEU A 43 -7.83 2.61 3.73
N ALA A 44 -7.32 3.63 4.43
CA ALA A 44 -5.89 3.88 4.57
C ALA A 44 -5.36 3.36 5.91
N HIS A 45 -4.09 2.99 5.93
CA HIS A 45 -3.28 2.47 7.03
C HIS A 45 -3.56 1.02 7.37
N LEU A 46 -4.74 0.67 7.87
CA LEU A 46 -5.16 -0.72 8.09
C LEU A 46 -4.21 -1.51 8.99
N HIS A 47 -3.89 -0.94 10.16
CA HIS A 47 -3.00 -1.58 11.13
C HIS A 47 -3.55 -2.92 11.60
N PHE A 48 -4.79 -2.93 12.06
CA PHE A 48 -5.43 -4.09 12.67
C PHE A 48 -6.74 -4.38 11.95
N VAL A 49 -6.76 -5.46 11.17
CA VAL A 49 -7.94 -5.85 10.38
C VAL A 49 -8.23 -7.33 10.60
N THR A 50 -9.49 -7.65 10.81
CA THR A 50 -9.92 -9.04 10.98
C THR A 50 -9.97 -9.79 9.65
N ASP A 51 -9.85 -11.11 9.67
CA ASP A 51 -9.97 -11.94 8.45
C ASP A 51 -11.34 -11.75 7.76
N GLU A 52 -12.38 -11.45 8.55
CA GLU A 52 -13.70 -11.11 8.01
C GLU A 52 -13.65 -9.80 7.21
N ASP A 53 -13.07 -8.75 7.78
CA ASP A 53 -13.00 -7.44 7.13
C ASP A 53 -12.04 -7.44 5.94
N VAL A 54 -10.99 -8.27 5.95
CA VAL A 54 -10.15 -8.53 4.76
C VAL A 54 -10.99 -9.05 3.59
N ARG A 55 -11.88 -10.03 3.84
CA ARG A 55 -12.78 -10.57 2.80
C ARG A 55 -13.79 -9.53 2.33
N ARG A 56 -14.40 -8.79 3.25
CA ARG A 56 -15.37 -7.72 2.95
C ARG A 56 -14.75 -6.63 2.09
N MET A 57 -13.48 -6.27 2.30
CA MET A 57 -12.78 -5.32 1.43
C MET A 57 -12.70 -5.79 -0.02
N ALA A 58 -12.39 -7.06 -0.24
CA ALA A 58 -12.37 -7.63 -1.59
C ALA A 58 -13.78 -7.69 -2.22
N GLU A 59 -14.78 -8.09 -1.44
CA GLU A 59 -16.17 -8.22 -1.89
C GLU A 59 -16.83 -6.88 -2.26
N THR A 60 -16.50 -5.82 -1.55
CA THR A 60 -16.99 -4.44 -1.82
C THR A 60 -16.16 -3.70 -2.87
N GLY A 61 -15.06 -4.29 -3.36
CA GLY A 61 -14.12 -3.58 -4.23
C GLY A 61 -13.38 -2.43 -3.54
N SER A 62 -13.44 -2.36 -2.20
CA SER A 62 -12.70 -1.37 -1.43
C SER A 62 -11.19 -1.58 -1.58
N VAL A 63 -10.45 -0.47 -1.63
CA VAL A 63 -9.01 -0.47 -1.89
C VAL A 63 -8.25 -0.35 -0.58
N PRO A 64 -7.51 -1.39 -0.14
CA PRO A 64 -6.59 -1.27 0.97
C PRO A 64 -5.38 -0.44 0.58
N ALA A 65 -5.26 0.76 1.13
CA ALA A 65 -4.07 1.59 1.01
C ALA A 65 -3.18 1.37 2.25
N VAL A 66 -2.03 0.76 2.04
CA VAL A 66 -1.16 0.30 3.13
C VAL A 66 0.20 1.00 3.11
N PRO A 67 0.78 1.32 4.29
CA PRO A 67 2.11 1.92 4.40
C PRO A 67 3.17 0.83 4.63
N PRO A 68 3.82 0.27 3.59
CA PRO A 68 4.78 -0.83 3.79
C PRO A 68 5.94 -0.44 4.70
N MET A 69 6.30 0.84 4.73
CA MET A 69 7.37 1.34 5.60
C MET A 69 7.03 1.32 7.10
N TRP A 70 5.76 1.13 7.47
CA TRP A 70 5.35 1.02 8.87
C TRP A 70 5.26 -0.44 9.34
N THR A 71 5.43 -1.38 8.45
CA THR A 71 5.27 -2.81 8.74
C THR A 71 6.35 -3.40 9.67
N PRO A 72 7.62 -2.93 9.68
CA PRO A 72 8.63 -3.43 10.63
C PRO A 72 8.30 -3.08 12.08
N ALA A 73 8.85 -3.87 13.02
CA ALA A 73 8.77 -3.58 14.46
C ALA A 73 9.76 -2.46 14.84
N ALA A 74 9.51 -1.25 14.34
CA ALA A 74 10.39 -0.11 14.59
C ALA A 74 10.29 0.37 16.04
N PRO A 75 11.42 0.69 16.69
CA PRO A 75 11.39 1.34 17.99
C PRO A 75 10.55 2.63 17.96
N GLY A 76 9.79 2.84 19.01
CA GLY A 76 8.88 3.99 19.15
C GLY A 76 7.46 3.68 18.66
N ILE A 77 7.24 3.41 17.39
CA ILE A 77 5.89 3.10 16.85
C ILE A 77 5.41 1.75 17.36
N TYR A 78 6.18 0.70 17.11
CA TYR A 78 5.85 -0.65 17.55
C TYR A 78 5.73 -0.75 19.09
N ASP A 79 6.61 -0.08 19.84
CA ASP A 79 6.54 -0.06 21.30
C ASP A 79 5.24 0.57 21.80
N GLN A 80 4.76 1.64 21.13
CA GLN A 80 3.46 2.25 21.45
C GLN A 80 2.31 1.31 21.10
N GLU A 81 2.34 0.66 19.95
CA GLU A 81 1.32 -0.34 19.59
C GLU A 81 1.23 -1.45 20.65
N VAL A 82 2.38 -1.99 21.09
CA VAL A 82 2.42 -3.01 22.15
C VAL A 82 1.79 -2.51 23.45
N ILE A 83 2.00 -1.25 23.81
CA ILE A 83 1.40 -0.65 25.01
C ILE A 83 -0.13 -0.53 24.87
N TYR A 84 -0.63 -0.13 23.71
CA TYR A 84 -2.06 0.14 23.52
C TYR A 84 -2.90 -1.10 23.23
N VAL A 85 -2.36 -2.05 22.44
CA VAL A 85 -3.13 -3.20 21.96
C VAL A 85 -2.57 -4.55 22.41
N GLY A 86 -1.42 -4.55 23.09
CA GLY A 86 -0.72 -5.76 23.51
C GLY A 86 0.13 -6.37 22.37
N LYS A 87 1.17 -7.11 22.79
CA LYS A 87 2.17 -7.66 21.86
C LYS A 87 1.56 -8.60 20.81
N GLU A 88 0.62 -9.45 21.22
CA GLU A 88 0.02 -10.45 20.31
C GLU A 88 -0.68 -9.79 19.09
N LEU A 89 -1.45 -8.74 19.34
CA LEU A 89 -2.11 -8.01 18.24
C LEU A 89 -1.12 -7.14 17.47
N ALA A 90 -0.21 -6.46 18.17
CA ALA A 90 0.84 -5.68 17.52
C ALA A 90 1.67 -6.53 16.55
N ASP A 91 2.04 -7.76 16.92
CA ASP A 91 2.79 -8.68 16.06
C ASP A 91 2.03 -9.10 14.79
N GLN A 92 0.72 -8.94 14.73
CA GLN A 92 -0.14 -9.33 13.60
C GLN A 92 -0.50 -8.17 12.68
N ALA A 93 -0.04 -6.95 12.96
CA ALA A 93 -0.42 -5.76 12.20
C ALA A 93 -0.02 -5.82 10.72
N TYR A 94 -0.76 -5.05 9.93
CA TYR A 94 -0.58 -4.87 8.49
C TYR A 94 -0.69 -6.17 7.68
N PRO A 95 -1.90 -6.72 7.50
CA PRO A 95 -2.15 -7.98 6.79
C PRO A 95 -2.12 -7.80 5.27
N ILE A 96 -0.98 -7.36 4.72
CA ILE A 96 -0.85 -6.95 3.30
C ILE A 96 -1.04 -8.16 2.37
N LYS A 97 -0.39 -9.28 2.69
CA LYS A 97 -0.55 -10.50 1.89
C LYS A 97 -1.98 -11.02 1.96
N SER A 98 -2.60 -10.95 3.13
CA SER A 98 -3.99 -11.39 3.32
C SER A 98 -4.95 -10.62 2.41
N PHE A 99 -4.75 -9.30 2.18
CA PHE A 99 -5.54 -8.54 1.21
C PHE A 99 -5.32 -9.03 -0.23
N TYR A 100 -4.07 -9.35 -0.62
CA TYR A 100 -3.78 -9.92 -1.93
C TYR A 100 -4.41 -11.30 -2.11
N ASP A 101 -4.32 -12.15 -1.09
CA ASP A 101 -4.89 -13.50 -1.12
C ASP A 101 -6.42 -13.46 -1.23
N ALA A 102 -7.07 -12.45 -0.66
CA ALA A 102 -8.50 -12.20 -0.81
C ALA A 102 -8.89 -11.59 -2.17
N GLY A 103 -7.93 -11.16 -2.98
CA GLY A 103 -8.17 -10.55 -4.30
C GLY A 103 -8.41 -9.04 -4.29
N ALA A 104 -8.13 -8.34 -3.18
CA ALA A 104 -8.28 -6.89 -3.10
C ALA A 104 -7.22 -6.15 -3.94
N ASN A 105 -7.57 -4.96 -4.43
CA ASN A 105 -6.67 -4.08 -5.17
C ASN A 105 -5.78 -3.28 -4.22
N VAL A 106 -4.72 -3.89 -3.70
CA VAL A 106 -3.79 -3.26 -2.73
C VAL A 106 -3.00 -2.14 -3.39
N VAL A 107 -2.91 -0.98 -2.69
CA VAL A 107 -2.07 0.15 -3.09
C VAL A 107 -1.16 0.57 -1.94
N PHE A 108 -0.01 1.14 -2.26
CA PHE A 108 0.94 1.65 -1.29
C PHE A 108 0.81 3.16 -1.11
N HIS A 109 1.03 3.62 0.12
CA HIS A 109 1.19 5.04 0.44
C HIS A 109 2.34 5.24 1.42
N SER A 110 2.79 6.49 1.57
CA SER A 110 3.85 6.89 2.50
C SER A 110 3.33 7.71 3.68
N ASP A 111 2.11 8.23 3.57
CA ASP A 111 1.56 9.19 4.51
C ASP A 111 2.49 10.40 4.72
N TYR A 112 3.11 10.86 3.62
CA TYR A 112 4.00 12.02 3.68
C TYR A 112 3.26 13.27 4.18
N PRO A 113 3.81 14.03 5.13
CA PRO A 113 5.18 13.99 5.66
C PRO A 113 5.37 13.15 6.93
N VAL A 114 4.42 12.32 7.33
CA VAL A 114 4.54 11.46 8.52
C VAL A 114 5.68 10.46 8.34
N SER A 115 5.77 9.82 7.19
CA SER A 115 6.99 9.09 6.82
C SER A 115 8.01 10.06 6.24
N PRO A 116 9.10 10.35 6.94
CA PRO A 116 10.08 11.37 6.51
C PRO A 116 10.85 10.97 5.26
N MET A 117 10.83 9.69 4.90
CA MET A 117 11.52 9.16 3.73
C MET A 117 10.52 8.57 2.74
N MET A 118 10.06 9.40 1.80
CA MET A 118 9.37 8.90 0.61
C MET A 118 10.37 8.19 -0.30
N ASN A 119 10.57 6.90 -0.07
CA ASN A 119 11.52 6.16 -0.88
C ASN A 119 10.93 4.84 -1.37
N VAL A 120 10.70 4.78 -2.68
CA VAL A 120 10.17 3.62 -3.38
C VAL A 120 10.95 2.35 -3.04
N LYS A 121 12.28 2.41 -3.02
CA LYS A 121 13.14 1.26 -2.71
C LYS A 121 12.91 0.69 -1.31
N TYR A 122 12.67 1.54 -0.32
CA TYR A 122 12.38 1.08 1.04
C TYR A 122 11.00 0.45 1.15
N SER A 123 10.03 0.92 0.40
CA SER A 123 8.70 0.27 0.33
C SER A 123 8.80 -1.15 -0.23
N PHE A 124 9.62 -1.38 -1.27
CA PHE A 124 9.89 -2.73 -1.78
C PHE A 124 10.58 -3.59 -0.72
N TYR A 125 11.64 -3.06 -0.11
CA TYR A 125 12.40 -3.79 0.91
C TYR A 125 11.52 -4.20 2.08
N THR A 126 10.79 -3.26 2.67
CA THR A 126 9.95 -3.51 3.85
C THR A 126 8.75 -4.41 3.55
N ALA A 127 8.18 -4.33 2.36
CA ALA A 127 7.09 -5.21 1.94
C ALA A 127 7.55 -6.68 1.81
N GLU A 128 8.77 -6.93 1.33
CA GLU A 128 9.35 -8.28 1.20
C GLU A 128 9.96 -8.77 2.52
N LYS A 129 10.76 -7.95 3.19
CA LYS A 129 11.51 -8.37 4.39
C LYS A 129 10.75 -8.17 5.68
N ARG A 130 9.73 -7.31 5.68
CA ARG A 130 9.01 -6.91 6.90
C ARG A 130 9.97 -6.38 7.98
N SER A 131 11.10 -5.83 7.55
CA SER A 131 12.19 -5.25 8.35
C SER A 131 12.77 -4.05 7.61
N TYR A 132 13.52 -3.19 8.28
CA TYR A 132 14.23 -2.10 7.61
C TYR A 132 15.56 -2.55 7.01
N PRO A 133 15.98 -1.95 5.86
CA PRO A 133 17.35 -2.12 5.39
C PRO A 133 18.34 -1.56 6.42
N LYS A 134 19.54 -2.14 6.47
CA LYS A 134 20.57 -1.79 7.48
C LYS A 134 20.97 -0.31 7.46
N GLU A 135 20.86 0.33 6.32
CA GLU A 135 21.20 1.74 6.13
C GLU A 135 20.07 2.70 6.54
N ALA A 136 18.88 2.18 6.83
CA ALA A 136 17.75 2.98 7.24
C ALA A 136 17.44 2.79 8.73
N TYR A 137 16.93 3.83 9.37
CA TYR A 137 16.44 3.80 10.75
C TYR A 137 17.45 3.21 11.77
N GLY A 138 18.74 3.47 11.59
CA GLY A 138 19.80 3.02 12.50
C GLY A 138 20.17 1.54 12.38
N GLY A 139 19.73 0.85 11.33
CA GLY A 139 20.12 -0.54 11.04
C GLY A 139 19.51 -1.57 11.98
N VAL A 140 18.40 -1.25 12.61
CA VAL A 140 17.68 -2.17 13.52
C VAL A 140 17.05 -3.28 12.71
N ASP A 141 17.49 -4.50 12.92
CA ASP A 141 16.80 -5.69 12.40
C ASP A 141 15.52 -5.90 13.21
N SER A 142 14.39 -5.58 12.61
CA SER A 142 13.10 -5.52 13.27
C SER A 142 12.01 -6.25 12.48
N PRO A 143 12.20 -7.55 12.17
CA PRO A 143 11.22 -8.29 11.39
C PRO A 143 9.91 -8.44 12.17
N ARG A 144 8.79 -8.23 11.47
CA ARG A 144 7.46 -8.32 12.04
C ARG A 144 6.50 -8.96 11.06
N ASN A 145 5.73 -9.92 11.55
CA ASN A 145 4.65 -10.56 10.78
C ASN A 145 5.09 -11.07 9.39
N LEU A 146 6.17 -11.87 9.36
CA LEU A 146 6.79 -12.35 8.10
C LEU A 146 5.83 -13.11 7.18
N LYS A 147 4.75 -13.69 7.72
CA LYS A 147 3.72 -14.37 6.93
C LYS A 147 2.97 -13.41 5.99
N GLU A 148 3.00 -12.12 6.28
CA GLU A 148 2.38 -11.05 5.49
C GLU A 148 3.36 -10.38 4.51
N ALA A 149 4.55 -10.95 4.33
CA ALA A 149 5.47 -10.53 3.27
C ALA A 149 4.87 -10.82 1.89
N ILE A 150 5.10 -9.91 0.96
CA ILE A 150 4.59 -10.01 -0.42
C ILE A 150 5.73 -10.05 -1.43
N THR A 151 5.41 -10.47 -2.65
CA THR A 151 6.38 -10.52 -3.74
C THR A 151 6.71 -9.13 -4.29
N ARG A 152 7.83 -9.00 -4.96
CA ARG A 152 8.24 -7.77 -5.63
C ARG A 152 7.30 -7.37 -6.76
N GLU A 153 6.76 -8.35 -7.47
CA GLU A 153 5.74 -8.08 -8.49
C GLU A 153 4.48 -7.47 -7.86
N GLN A 154 4.01 -8.01 -6.73
CA GLN A 154 2.90 -7.43 -5.97
C GLN A 154 3.22 -6.00 -5.52
N SER A 155 4.43 -5.74 -5.02
CA SER A 155 4.89 -4.40 -4.63
C SER A 155 4.91 -3.44 -5.81
N LEU A 156 5.44 -3.87 -6.96
CA LEU A 156 5.45 -3.07 -8.18
C LEU A 156 4.03 -2.71 -8.63
N ARG A 157 3.13 -3.67 -8.64
CA ARG A 157 1.72 -3.44 -8.99
C ARG A 157 1.04 -2.48 -8.01
N ALA A 158 1.31 -2.60 -6.70
CA ALA A 158 0.76 -1.73 -5.66
C ALA A 158 1.18 -0.26 -5.81
N MET A 159 2.29 0.01 -6.49
CA MET A 159 2.83 1.35 -6.72
C MET A 159 2.54 1.90 -8.13
N THR A 160 1.98 1.10 -9.02
CA THR A 160 1.78 1.45 -10.43
C THR A 160 0.34 1.21 -10.86
N ILE A 161 0.06 0.07 -11.48
CA ILE A 161 -1.25 -0.21 -12.09
C ILE A 161 -2.39 -0.25 -11.08
N ASN A 162 -2.15 -0.71 -9.84
CA ASN A 162 -3.19 -0.76 -8.81
C ASN A 162 -3.59 0.66 -8.37
N VAL A 163 -2.63 1.59 -8.27
CA VAL A 163 -2.92 3.01 -8.00
C VAL A 163 -3.70 3.63 -9.16
N ALA A 164 -3.31 3.34 -10.40
CA ALA A 164 -4.06 3.81 -11.56
C ALA A 164 -5.51 3.30 -11.55
N ARG A 165 -5.72 2.03 -11.16
CA ARG A 165 -7.06 1.46 -10.95
C ARG A 165 -7.84 2.17 -9.86
N GLN A 166 -7.23 2.46 -8.71
CA GLN A 166 -7.87 3.21 -7.63
C GLN A 166 -8.49 4.52 -8.14
N TRP A 167 -7.81 5.19 -9.07
CA TRP A 167 -8.21 6.48 -9.64
C TRP A 167 -9.02 6.37 -10.94
N HIS A 168 -9.44 5.16 -11.35
CA HIS A 168 -10.09 4.91 -12.65
C HIS A 168 -9.27 5.41 -13.86
N GLN A 169 -7.92 5.36 -13.75
CA GLN A 169 -6.98 5.83 -14.76
C GLN A 169 -6.16 4.69 -15.40
N GLU A 170 -6.49 3.44 -15.13
CA GLU A 170 -5.74 2.27 -15.62
C GLU A 170 -5.69 2.17 -17.16
N HIS A 171 -6.60 2.85 -17.85
CA HIS A 171 -6.60 2.94 -19.31
C HIS A 171 -5.55 3.90 -19.87
N ARG A 172 -5.01 4.81 -19.04
CA ARG A 172 -4.01 5.81 -19.45
C ARG A 172 -2.70 5.76 -18.65
N LEU A 173 -2.67 5.16 -17.45
CA LEU A 173 -1.56 5.21 -16.51
C LEU A 173 -1.26 3.84 -15.91
N GLY A 174 -0.13 3.71 -15.22
CA GLY A 174 0.20 2.61 -14.33
C GLY A 174 0.88 1.40 -15.01
N SER A 175 1.10 1.42 -16.32
CA SER A 175 1.87 0.41 -17.02
C SER A 175 2.53 0.97 -18.28
N ILE A 176 3.56 0.29 -18.77
CA ILE A 176 4.24 0.63 -20.03
C ILE A 176 3.53 -0.13 -21.15
N GLU A 177 2.56 0.53 -21.76
CA GLU A 177 1.76 -0.01 -22.86
C GLU A 177 1.54 1.05 -23.93
N PHE A 178 1.37 0.61 -25.20
CA PHE A 178 1.09 1.53 -26.28
C PHE A 178 -0.21 2.31 -26.02
N GLY A 179 -0.13 3.63 -26.19
CA GLY A 179 -1.25 4.56 -25.97
C GLY A 179 -1.40 5.09 -24.56
N LYS A 180 -0.62 4.60 -23.59
CA LYS A 180 -0.58 5.19 -22.24
C LYS A 180 0.42 6.34 -22.16
N VAL A 181 0.19 7.20 -21.16
CA VAL A 181 1.07 8.34 -20.86
C VAL A 181 2.45 7.82 -20.43
N ALA A 182 3.49 8.38 -20.99
CA ALA A 182 4.86 7.99 -20.71
C ALA A 182 5.38 8.66 -19.42
N ASN A 183 4.86 8.19 -18.27
CA ASN A 183 5.34 8.55 -16.93
C ASN A 183 6.16 7.39 -16.37
N MET A 184 7.45 7.60 -16.18
CA MET A 184 8.39 6.54 -15.80
C MET A 184 9.47 7.05 -14.85
N THR A 185 9.88 6.17 -13.93
CA THR A 185 11.11 6.35 -13.14
C THR A 185 12.07 5.24 -13.50
N VAL A 186 13.31 5.59 -13.83
CA VAL A 186 14.38 4.65 -14.17
C VAL A 186 15.33 4.53 -12.98
N PHE A 187 15.63 3.32 -12.60
CA PHE A 187 16.56 3.00 -11.50
C PHE A 187 17.81 2.30 -12.04
N ASP A 188 18.89 2.33 -11.27
CA ASP A 188 20.16 1.65 -11.56
C ASP A 188 20.19 0.16 -11.17
N CYS A 189 19.04 -0.42 -10.91
CA CYS A 189 18.90 -1.85 -10.59
C CYS A 189 17.59 -2.44 -11.13
N ASP A 190 17.54 -3.77 -11.22
CA ASP A 190 16.33 -4.53 -11.52
C ASP A 190 15.56 -4.83 -10.22
N PHE A 191 14.44 -4.14 -10.00
CA PHE A 191 13.61 -4.30 -8.80
C PHE A 191 13.01 -5.70 -8.68
N LEU A 192 12.85 -6.44 -9.77
CA LEU A 192 12.24 -7.76 -9.75
C LEU A 192 13.25 -8.89 -9.54
N HIS A 193 14.46 -8.77 -10.07
CA HIS A 193 15.40 -9.89 -10.16
C HIS A 193 16.72 -9.69 -9.38
N ASP A 194 17.13 -8.45 -9.12
CA ASP A 194 18.33 -8.18 -8.32
C ASP A 194 18.14 -8.59 -6.85
N ASP A 195 19.24 -8.78 -6.12
CA ASP A 195 19.19 -9.02 -4.68
C ASP A 195 18.49 -7.86 -3.95
N ILE A 196 17.69 -8.16 -2.93
CA ILE A 196 16.89 -7.15 -2.22
C ILE A 196 17.77 -6.10 -1.52
N GLU A 197 18.97 -6.47 -1.08
CA GLU A 197 19.94 -5.53 -0.49
C GLU A 197 20.46 -4.53 -1.55
N LYS A 198 20.56 -4.94 -2.82
CA LYS A 198 20.85 -4.03 -3.94
C LYS A 198 19.66 -3.12 -4.23
N VAL A 199 18.45 -3.66 -4.24
CA VAL A 199 17.20 -2.87 -4.40
C VAL A 199 17.11 -1.81 -3.30
N GLY A 200 17.40 -2.16 -2.04
CA GLY A 200 17.43 -1.22 -0.92
C GLY A 200 18.42 -0.05 -1.08
N LYS A 201 19.41 -0.18 -1.97
CA LYS A 201 20.44 0.83 -2.29
C LYS A 201 20.23 1.53 -3.64
N ALA A 202 19.19 1.17 -4.38
CA ALA A 202 18.91 1.70 -5.71
C ALA A 202 18.87 3.23 -5.77
N ASN A 203 19.34 3.79 -6.88
CA ASN A 203 19.25 5.21 -7.16
C ASN A 203 18.35 5.45 -8.36
N ILE A 204 17.66 6.60 -8.36
CA ILE A 204 16.93 7.07 -9.53
C ILE A 204 17.94 7.66 -10.50
N VAL A 205 17.97 7.19 -11.73
CA VAL A 205 18.85 7.69 -12.80
C VAL A 205 18.14 8.60 -13.78
N ALA A 206 16.82 8.47 -13.93
CA ALA A 206 16.00 9.40 -14.68
C ALA A 206 14.54 9.37 -14.23
N THR A 207 13.84 10.48 -14.44
CA THR A 207 12.39 10.59 -14.31
C THR A 207 11.81 11.21 -15.57
N ILE A 208 10.78 10.58 -16.12
CA ILE A 208 10.11 11.00 -17.36
C ILE A 208 8.65 11.27 -17.01
N ILE A 209 8.14 12.45 -17.40
CA ILE A 209 6.74 12.86 -17.25
C ILE A 209 6.23 13.32 -18.62
N ASP A 210 5.09 12.76 -19.04
CA ASP A 210 4.49 13.02 -20.35
C ASP A 210 5.47 12.84 -21.54
N GLY A 211 6.43 11.91 -21.38
CA GLY A 211 7.46 11.64 -22.38
C GLY A 211 8.68 12.55 -22.34
N GLU A 212 8.72 13.54 -21.46
CA GLU A 212 9.84 14.47 -21.28
C GLU A 212 10.71 14.04 -20.09
N GLU A 213 12.04 14.02 -20.25
CA GLU A 213 13.01 13.77 -19.18
C GLU A 213 13.08 15.01 -18.28
N VAL A 214 12.46 14.92 -17.08
CA VAL A 214 12.41 16.01 -16.08
C VAL A 214 13.50 15.93 -15.04
N PHE A 215 14.16 14.78 -14.93
CA PHE A 215 15.31 14.55 -14.05
C PHE A 215 16.25 13.53 -14.69
N LYS A 216 17.57 13.78 -14.54
CA LYS A 216 18.66 12.88 -14.89
C LYS A 216 19.78 13.03 -13.87
N ALA A 217 20.27 11.90 -13.30
CA ALA A 217 21.38 11.87 -12.37
C ALA A 217 22.72 12.00 -13.06
#